data_2aa23dbbede5db15ee73c74bdb5e7dc1
#
_entry.id   2aa23dbbede5db15ee73c74bdb5e7dc1
#
_cell.length_a   1.000
_cell.length_b   1.000
_cell.length_c   1.000
_cell.angle_alpha   90.00
_cell.angle_beta   90.00
_cell.angle_gamma   90.00
#
_symmetry.space_group_name_H-M   'P 1'
#
loop_
_entity.id
_entity.type
_entity.pdbx_description
1 polymer ?
#
loop_
_entity_poly.entity_id
_entity_poly.type
_entity_poly.pdbx_seq_one_letter_code
_entity_poly.pdbx_strand_id
1 'polypeptide(L)'
;MLDSEIYKFQYRRRRGLRRIYDVTINIVQLESGVFAYESWVHFAHEFKGNGLVFPLVAKTSTQAADEARARIEDHIENLVGLDE
;
A
#
# COMPACT_ATOMS: atom_id res chain seq x y z
N MET A 1 -16.03 -14.97 6.63
CA MET A 1 -14.64 -15.19 6.22
C MET A 1 -14.11 -13.91 5.56
N LEU A 2 -12.90 -13.54 5.86
CA LEU A 2 -12.29 -12.38 5.24
C LEU A 2 -11.62 -12.79 3.93
N ASP A 3 -11.93 -12.07 2.86
CA ASP A 3 -11.23 -12.24 1.61
C ASP A 3 -9.99 -11.36 1.63
N SER A 4 -8.87 -11.87 1.14
CA SER A 4 -7.66 -11.07 1.02
C SER A 4 -7.02 -11.29 -0.35
N GLU A 5 -6.48 -10.21 -0.91
CA GLU A 5 -5.77 -10.23 -2.17
C GLU A 5 -4.45 -9.51 -2.01
N ILE A 6 -3.39 -10.10 -2.54
CA ILE A 6 -2.05 -9.55 -2.42
C ILE A 6 -1.62 -9.04 -3.79
N TYR A 7 -1.14 -7.80 -3.82
CA TYR A 7 -0.60 -7.15 -5.01
C TYR A 7 0.83 -6.74 -4.75
N LYS A 8 1.70 -6.96 -5.73
CA LYS A 8 3.11 -6.57 -5.67
C LYS A 8 3.44 -5.74 -6.89
N PHE A 9 4.11 -4.61 -6.68
CA PHE A 9 4.54 -3.76 -7.77
C PHE A 9 5.74 -2.94 -7.33
N GLN A 10 6.37 -2.26 -8.30
CA GLN A 10 7.46 -1.33 -8.02
C GLN A 10 6.97 0.09 -8.23
N TYR A 11 7.46 1.01 -7.41
CA TYR A 11 7.14 2.43 -7.54
C TYR A 11 8.41 3.25 -7.43
N ARG A 12 8.67 4.08 -8.43
CA ARG A 12 9.79 5.03 -8.40
C ARG A 12 9.34 6.33 -7.77
N ARG A 13 9.95 6.70 -6.65
CA ARG A 13 9.69 7.98 -6.02
C ARG A 13 10.20 9.10 -6.94
N ARG A 14 9.42 10.16 -7.10
CA ARG A 14 9.74 11.28 -8.00
C ARG A 14 10.65 12.30 -7.35
N ARG A 15 10.78 12.25 -6.02
CA ARG A 15 11.53 13.23 -5.23
C ARG A 15 12.68 12.54 -4.49
N GLY A 16 13.55 13.35 -3.88
CA GLY A 16 14.66 12.86 -3.09
C GLY A 16 15.62 12.03 -3.91
N LEU A 17 15.97 10.85 -3.42
CA LEU A 17 16.93 9.95 -4.06
C LEU A 17 16.36 9.21 -5.27
N ARG A 18 15.08 9.36 -5.56
CA ARG A 18 14.39 8.76 -6.71
C ARG A 18 14.56 7.24 -6.77
N ARG A 19 14.53 6.61 -5.61
CA ARG A 19 14.68 5.15 -5.51
C ARG A 19 13.44 4.44 -6.06
N ILE A 20 13.65 3.20 -6.52
CA ILE A 20 12.56 2.30 -6.91
C ILE A 20 12.29 1.41 -5.71
N TYR A 21 11.09 1.51 -5.15
CA TYR A 21 10.68 0.72 -4.00
C TYR A 21 9.88 -0.49 -4.44
N ASP A 22 10.05 -1.60 -3.73
CA ASP A 22 9.21 -2.77 -3.90
C ASP A 22 8.04 -2.65 -2.93
N VAL A 23 6.83 -2.67 -3.47
CA VAL A 23 5.60 -2.46 -2.69
C VAL A 23 4.78 -3.73 -2.69
N THR A 24 4.36 -4.14 -1.51
CA THR A 24 3.40 -5.23 -1.33
C THR A 24 2.17 -4.67 -0.63
N ILE A 25 0.99 -4.90 -1.21
CA ILE A 25 -0.28 -4.49 -0.62
C ILE A 25 -1.12 -5.74 -0.39
N ASN A 26 -1.69 -5.86 0.80
CA ASN A 26 -2.69 -6.85 1.11
C ASN A 26 -4.04 -6.14 1.30
N ILE A 27 -5.01 -6.47 0.45
CA ILE A 27 -6.36 -5.90 0.53
C ILE A 27 -7.26 -6.92 1.20
N VAL A 28 -7.96 -6.48 2.24
CA VAL A 28 -8.90 -7.32 2.98
C VAL A 28 -10.27 -6.67 2.99
N GLN A 29 -11.31 -7.50 3.01
CA GLN A 29 -12.67 -7.03 3.25
C GLN A 29 -13.07 -7.49 4.65
N LEU A 30 -13.40 -6.53 5.51
CA LEU A 30 -13.81 -6.79 6.87
C LEU A 30 -15.25 -7.31 6.89
N GLU A 31 -15.67 -7.89 8.01
CA GLU A 31 -17.04 -8.42 8.17
C GLU A 31 -18.11 -7.35 7.96
N SER A 32 -17.79 -6.10 8.27
CA SER A 32 -18.67 -4.96 8.03
C SER A 32 -18.88 -4.64 6.55
N GLY A 33 -18.10 -5.27 5.65
CA GLY A 33 -18.09 -4.96 4.24
C GLY A 33 -17.10 -3.89 3.83
N VAL A 34 -16.48 -3.21 4.80
CA VAL A 34 -15.47 -2.18 4.55
C VAL A 34 -14.19 -2.85 4.05
N PHE A 35 -13.61 -2.28 2.99
CA PHE A 35 -12.28 -2.69 2.54
C PHE A 35 -11.22 -1.96 3.34
N ALA A 36 -10.09 -2.64 3.53
CA ALA A 36 -8.92 -2.08 4.19
C ALA A 36 -7.68 -2.61 3.52
N TYR A 37 -6.54 -1.97 3.74
CA TYR A 37 -5.29 -2.47 3.20
C TYR A 37 -4.17 -2.35 4.21
N GLU A 38 -3.22 -3.28 4.09
CA GLU A 38 -1.90 -3.20 4.71
C GLU A 38 -0.88 -3.07 3.59
N SER A 39 0.23 -2.41 3.87
CA SER A 39 1.30 -2.30 2.87
C SER A 39 2.66 -2.45 3.51
N TRP A 40 3.57 -3.02 2.73
CA TRP A 40 4.98 -3.15 3.11
C TRP A 40 5.82 -2.61 1.97
N VAL A 41 6.70 -1.68 2.30
CA VAL A 41 7.58 -1.03 1.32
C VAL A 41 9.01 -1.42 1.64
N HIS A 42 9.73 -1.90 0.63
CA HIS A 42 11.12 -2.31 0.75
C HIS A 42 11.97 -1.59 -0.29
N PHE A 43 13.23 -1.38 0.05
CA PHE A 43 14.26 -0.94 -0.89
C PHE A 43 15.50 -1.78 -0.68
N ALA A 44 15.97 -2.47 -1.74
CA ALA A 44 17.13 -3.35 -1.66
C ALA A 44 17.04 -4.36 -0.51
N HIS A 45 15.86 -4.96 -0.34
CA HIS A 45 15.51 -5.93 0.70
C HIS A 45 15.42 -5.34 2.12
N GLU A 46 15.57 -4.02 2.26
CA GLU A 46 15.43 -3.36 3.55
C GLU A 46 14.00 -2.84 3.72
N PHE A 47 13.37 -3.17 4.85
CA PHE A 47 12.01 -2.69 5.15
C PHE A 47 12.04 -1.19 5.43
N LYS A 48 11.22 -0.42 4.70
CA LYS A 48 11.13 1.02 4.84
C LYS A 48 9.84 1.50 5.52
N GLY A 49 8.85 0.63 5.67
CA GLY A 49 7.58 0.91 6.32
C GLY A 49 6.44 0.22 5.57
N ASN A 50 5.19 0.14 6.10
CA ASN A 50 4.92 0.46 7.47
C ASN A 50 4.12 -0.64 8.18
N GLY A 51 3.38 -1.53 7.46
CA GLY A 51 2.64 -2.63 8.07
C GLY A 51 1.36 -2.22 8.80
N LEU A 52 0.94 -0.97 8.71
CA LEU A 52 -0.28 -0.49 9.34
C LEU A 52 -1.49 -0.78 8.45
N VAL A 53 -2.65 -0.95 9.08
CA VAL A 53 -3.91 -1.20 8.37
C VAL A 53 -4.67 0.11 8.24
N PHE A 54 -5.10 0.43 7.02
CA PHE A 54 -5.86 1.65 6.74
C PHE A 54 -7.19 1.29 6.08
N PRO A 55 -8.31 1.88 6.53
CA PRO A 55 -9.59 1.67 5.89
C PRO A 55 -9.65 2.37 4.54
N LEU A 56 -10.47 1.83 3.64
CA LEU A 56 -10.70 2.38 2.32
C LEU A 56 -12.16 2.80 2.19
N VAL A 57 -12.43 3.72 1.28
CA VAL A 57 -13.81 4.13 0.96
C VAL A 57 -14.39 3.33 -0.21
N ALA A 58 -13.55 2.56 -0.91
CA ALA A 58 -13.95 1.76 -2.06
C ALA A 58 -15.09 0.81 -1.73
N LYS A 59 -15.95 0.54 -2.72
CA LYS A 59 -17.12 -0.33 -2.58
C LYS A 59 -16.94 -1.68 -3.28
N THR A 60 -15.93 -1.81 -4.13
CA THR A 60 -15.62 -3.06 -4.83
C THR A 60 -14.14 -3.38 -4.66
N SER A 61 -13.79 -4.66 -4.87
CA SER A 61 -12.39 -5.09 -4.74
C SER A 61 -11.48 -4.39 -5.76
N THR A 62 -11.97 -4.16 -6.98
CA THR A 62 -11.20 -3.45 -8.01
C THR A 62 -10.92 -2.01 -7.58
N GLN A 63 -11.94 -1.31 -7.09
CA GLN A 63 -11.78 0.05 -6.59
C GLN A 63 -10.85 0.09 -5.36
N ALA A 64 -10.94 -0.92 -4.50
CA ALA A 64 -10.09 -1.02 -3.32
C ALA A 64 -8.61 -1.13 -3.72
N ALA A 65 -8.30 -1.96 -4.72
CA ALA A 65 -6.93 -2.10 -5.21
C ALA A 65 -6.39 -0.78 -5.77
N ASP A 66 -7.20 -0.08 -6.56
CA ASP A 66 -6.82 1.20 -7.16
C ASP A 66 -6.61 2.26 -6.08
N GLU A 67 -7.51 2.33 -5.11
CA GLU A 67 -7.43 3.30 -4.02
C GLU A 67 -6.21 3.03 -3.15
N ALA A 68 -5.96 1.78 -2.77
CA ALA A 68 -4.82 1.41 -1.94
C ALA A 68 -3.51 1.77 -2.64
N ARG A 69 -3.41 1.47 -3.94
CA ARG A 69 -2.22 1.80 -4.72
C ARG A 69 -1.98 3.31 -4.76
N ALA A 70 -3.01 4.10 -5.02
CA ALA A 70 -2.88 5.55 -5.05
C ALA A 70 -2.42 6.09 -3.69
N ARG A 71 -2.97 5.56 -2.60
CA ARG A 71 -2.59 5.98 -1.25
C ARG A 71 -1.15 5.63 -0.92
N ILE A 72 -0.69 4.42 -1.24
CA ILE A 72 0.69 4.04 -0.92
C ILE A 72 1.68 4.82 -1.77
N GLU A 73 1.35 5.10 -3.03
CA GLU A 73 2.20 5.94 -3.88
C GLU A 73 2.35 7.33 -3.28
N ASP A 74 1.25 7.91 -2.78
CA ASP A 74 1.27 9.21 -2.11
C ASP A 74 2.09 9.15 -0.81
N HIS A 75 1.94 8.11 -0.02
CA HIS A 75 2.71 7.93 1.20
C HIS A 75 4.21 7.82 0.90
N ILE A 76 4.59 7.13 -0.18
CA ILE A 76 5.99 7.03 -0.59
C ILE A 76 6.52 8.41 -1.01
N GLU A 77 5.75 9.16 -1.80
CA GLU A 77 6.17 10.49 -2.22
C GLU A 77 6.40 11.43 -1.03
N ASN A 78 5.54 11.35 -0.02
CA ASN A 78 5.58 12.26 1.11
C ASN A 78 6.28 11.66 2.34
N LEU A 79 6.81 10.44 2.24
CA LEU A 79 7.47 9.71 3.32
C LEU A 79 6.60 9.64 4.59
N VAL A 80 5.32 9.33 4.40
CA VAL A 80 4.37 9.17 5.51
C VAL A 80 4.52 7.78 6.11
N GLY A 81 5.13 7.73 7.29
CA GLY A 81 5.40 6.46 7.97
C GLY A 81 6.47 5.60 7.28
N LEU A 82 7.26 6.21 6.41
CA LEU A 82 8.27 5.51 5.61
C LEU A 82 9.61 6.24 5.70
N ASP A 83 10.69 5.45 5.66
CA ASP A 83 12.05 5.97 5.52
C ASP A 83 12.46 5.98 4.05
N GLU A 84 13.22 6.96 3.67
CA GLU A 84 13.78 7.02 2.32
C GLU A 84 14.89 6.00 2.10
#